data_fd2f14eb41d6ae1cb2b0047f99fb7866
#
_entry.id   fd2f14eb41d6ae1cb2b0047f99fb7866
#
_cell.length_a   1.000
_cell.length_b   1.000
_cell.length_c   1.000
_cell.angle_alpha   90.00
_cell.angle_beta   90.00
_cell.angle_gamma   90.00
#
_symmetry.space_group_name_H-M   'P 1'
#
loop_
_entity.id
_entity.type
_entity.pdbx_description
1 polymer ?
#
loop_
_entity_poly.entity_id
_entity_poly.type
_entity_poly.pdbx_seq_one_letter_code
_entity_poly.pdbx_strand_id
1 'polypeptide(L)'
;VIKDGSEADGSTANTLRARVTDAFGNALAGQTVSVLADNGATTAPTVITEPDGTAEISVTSQTAGISAVTASINSSSQSQNVTFIADVRTAKIADLVVIKDGSEADGATANTLRVRVTDAFGNALNGQTVSVLADNGATVFPTVTTQPDGTVEISVTSQTAGTSAVTASINSSSQSRNVTFVADVRTAKIADLVVSQDNAVADGSTANTLRARVTDAFGNTLAGQMVSVMAGNGATVAPTVTTQPDGTVEISVTSQTAGVSTVTASINNSSLSQNVTFVADVRTAKIADLVVIKDGSVADGATANTLRARVTDAFGNALAGQTVSVLADNGATVSPTVITGPDGTVEISVTSQTAGISAVTVSINNSTLSQNVTFIADVRTAKIAELVVSQDNAVADGATANTLRVRVTDAFGNALAGQTVSVLAGNGATTAPTVTTQPDGTVEISVTSQMAGTSAVTASINSSSQSGDVTFIADASTAQIADLVVIKDGSEADGSTANTLRARVTDAFGNALAGQTVSVTADNGATLSPTV
;
A
#
# COMPACT_ATOMS: atom_id res chain seq x y z
N VAL A 1 -48.94 -79.26 -12.57
CA VAL A 1 -49.21 -77.94 -12.02
C VAL A 1 -50.51 -77.42 -12.64
N ILE A 2 -51.45 -76.90 -11.81
CA ILE A 2 -52.74 -76.32 -12.25
C ILE A 2 -52.62 -74.80 -12.28
N LYS A 3 -52.01 -74.23 -11.26
CA LYS A 3 -51.75 -72.80 -11.15
C LYS A 3 -50.29 -72.60 -10.74
N ASP A 4 -49.61 -71.71 -11.42
CA ASP A 4 -48.22 -71.33 -11.15
C ASP A 4 -48.09 -69.82 -11.18
N GLY A 5 -46.95 -69.28 -10.68
CA GLY A 5 -46.64 -67.85 -10.64
C GLY A 5 -47.45 -67.09 -9.61
N SER A 6 -47.87 -67.72 -8.51
CA SER A 6 -48.51 -67.01 -7.39
C SER A 6 -47.56 -66.11 -6.65
N GLU A 7 -48.09 -65.01 -6.10
CA GLU A 7 -47.29 -64.07 -5.29
C GLU A 7 -46.78 -64.74 -4.05
N ALA A 8 -45.56 -64.43 -3.70
CA ALA A 8 -44.87 -64.87 -2.45
C ALA A 8 -45.36 -64.08 -1.25
N ASP A 9 -46.69 -64.04 -1.03
CA ASP A 9 -47.35 -63.28 0.03
C ASP A 9 -47.73 -64.14 1.25
N GLY A 10 -47.37 -65.42 1.22
CA GLY A 10 -47.71 -66.42 2.24
C GLY A 10 -49.19 -66.89 2.22
N SER A 11 -49.98 -66.30 1.37
CA SER A 11 -51.43 -66.55 1.32
C SER A 11 -51.92 -67.01 -0.06
N THR A 12 -51.36 -66.47 -1.11
CA THR A 12 -51.74 -66.84 -2.48
C THR A 12 -51.10 -68.18 -2.90
N ALA A 13 -51.91 -69.17 -3.15
CA ALA A 13 -51.43 -70.54 -3.43
C ALA A 13 -51.15 -70.77 -4.90
N ASN A 14 -50.04 -71.46 -5.20
CA ASN A 14 -49.88 -72.29 -6.37
C ASN A 14 -50.63 -73.62 -6.14
N THR A 15 -51.19 -74.24 -7.17
CA THR A 15 -51.94 -75.48 -7.05
C THR A 15 -51.33 -76.52 -7.97
N LEU A 16 -51.19 -77.73 -7.44
CA LEU A 16 -50.81 -78.94 -8.19
C LEU A 16 -51.85 -80.00 -7.98
N ARG A 17 -51.96 -80.92 -8.91
CA ARG A 17 -52.79 -82.07 -8.79
C ARG A 17 -51.95 -83.33 -8.91
N ALA A 18 -51.93 -84.12 -7.87
CA ALA A 18 -51.38 -85.44 -7.86
C ALA A 18 -52.47 -86.45 -8.23
N ARG A 19 -52.15 -87.47 -9.00
CA ARG A 19 -53.03 -88.57 -9.29
C ARG A 19 -52.38 -89.90 -8.86
N VAL A 20 -53.09 -90.61 -8.05
CA VAL A 20 -52.67 -91.92 -7.55
C VAL A 20 -53.40 -93.02 -8.25
N THR A 21 -52.69 -94.00 -8.81
CA THR A 21 -53.21 -95.15 -9.51
C THR A 21 -52.56 -96.42 -9.00
N ASP A 22 -53.27 -97.56 -9.24
CA ASP A 22 -52.64 -98.87 -9.07
C ASP A 22 -51.67 -99.18 -10.25
N ALA A 23 -51.06 -100.35 -10.25
CA ALA A 23 -50.10 -100.76 -11.28
C ALA A 23 -50.74 -100.90 -12.66
N PHE A 24 -52.08 -100.95 -12.74
CA PHE A 24 -52.85 -101.08 -13.97
C PHE A 24 -53.46 -99.74 -14.46
N GLY A 25 -53.20 -98.67 -13.71
CA GLY A 25 -53.66 -97.30 -14.08
C GLY A 25 -55.07 -96.97 -13.54
N ASN A 26 -55.64 -97.78 -12.67
CA ASN A 26 -56.97 -97.49 -12.08
C ASN A 26 -56.80 -96.44 -10.97
N ALA A 27 -57.67 -95.47 -10.85
CA ALA A 27 -57.70 -94.43 -9.86
C ALA A 27 -57.91 -94.99 -8.47
N LEU A 28 -57.10 -94.53 -7.50
CA LEU A 28 -57.17 -94.92 -6.10
C LEU A 28 -57.67 -93.77 -5.24
N ALA A 29 -58.91 -93.89 -4.78
CA ALA A 29 -59.55 -92.91 -3.88
C ALA A 29 -59.12 -93.12 -2.41
N GLY A 30 -59.22 -92.09 -1.60
CA GLY A 30 -58.99 -92.13 -0.16
C GLY A 30 -57.55 -92.43 0.24
N GLN A 31 -56.61 -92.36 -0.67
CA GLN A 31 -55.19 -92.56 -0.37
C GLN A 31 -54.55 -91.30 0.26
N THR A 32 -53.78 -91.49 1.32
CA THR A 32 -53.06 -90.42 1.90
C THR A 32 -51.74 -90.26 1.14
N VAL A 33 -51.53 -89.09 0.54
CA VAL A 33 -50.35 -88.69 -0.19
C VAL A 33 -49.55 -87.72 0.73
N SER A 34 -48.31 -88.05 1.05
CA SER A 34 -47.42 -87.15 1.74
C SER A 34 -46.91 -86.08 0.78
N VAL A 35 -46.93 -84.85 1.21
CA VAL A 35 -46.47 -83.73 0.40
C VAL A 35 -45.39 -82.97 1.12
N LEU A 36 -44.33 -82.65 0.43
CA LEU A 36 -43.21 -81.84 0.89
C LEU A 36 -42.93 -80.77 -0.14
N ALA A 37 -42.71 -79.54 0.32
CA ALA A 37 -42.25 -78.40 -0.50
C ALA A 37 -40.93 -77.90 0.04
N ASP A 38 -40.04 -77.47 -0.81
CA ASP A 38 -38.74 -76.84 -0.45
C ASP A 38 -38.82 -75.31 -0.59
N ASN A 39 -37.65 -74.65 -0.50
CA ASN A 39 -37.45 -73.17 -0.61
C ASN A 39 -38.38 -72.40 0.31
N GLY A 40 -38.68 -72.92 1.50
CA GLY A 40 -39.56 -72.24 2.47
C GLY A 40 -41.01 -72.19 2.14
N ALA A 41 -41.47 -72.92 1.09
CA ALA A 41 -42.87 -73.04 0.75
C ALA A 41 -43.59 -73.97 1.73
N THR A 42 -44.84 -73.63 1.99
CA THR A 42 -45.68 -74.32 2.99
C THR A 42 -46.82 -75.01 2.27
N THR A 43 -47.11 -76.23 2.64
CA THR A 43 -48.20 -77.04 2.14
C THR A 43 -48.80 -77.91 3.25
N ALA A 44 -49.99 -78.41 3.10
CA ALA A 44 -50.48 -79.45 3.98
C ALA A 44 -49.55 -80.69 3.85
N PRO A 45 -49.05 -81.26 4.98
CA PRO A 45 -48.12 -82.36 4.93
C PRO A 45 -48.71 -83.67 4.29
N THR A 46 -49.98 -83.75 4.28
CA THR A 46 -50.71 -84.85 3.60
C THR A 46 -51.98 -84.34 2.93
N VAL A 47 -52.33 -84.93 1.80
CA VAL A 47 -53.59 -84.72 1.12
C VAL A 47 -54.26 -86.12 0.85
N ILE A 48 -55.59 -86.16 0.73
CA ILE A 48 -56.30 -87.40 0.51
C ILE A 48 -56.86 -87.40 -0.92
N THR A 49 -56.76 -88.51 -1.66
CA THR A 49 -57.24 -88.56 -2.99
C THR A 49 -58.75 -88.66 -3.03
N GLU A 50 -59.35 -87.90 -3.94
CA GLU A 50 -60.76 -87.88 -4.30
C GLU A 50 -61.17 -89.22 -5.04
N PRO A 51 -62.44 -89.45 -5.31
CA PRO A 51 -62.92 -90.65 -5.98
C PRO A 51 -62.30 -90.93 -7.37
N ASP A 52 -61.83 -89.91 -8.03
CA ASP A 52 -61.16 -89.98 -9.34
C ASP A 52 -59.65 -90.28 -9.20
N GLY A 53 -59.19 -90.54 -7.98
CA GLY A 53 -57.79 -90.76 -7.64
C GLY A 53 -56.91 -89.54 -7.64
N THR A 54 -57.47 -88.34 -7.78
CA THR A 54 -56.72 -87.08 -7.76
C THR A 54 -56.76 -86.42 -6.38
N ALA A 55 -55.69 -85.71 -6.02
CA ALA A 55 -55.60 -84.81 -4.87
C ALA A 55 -55.08 -83.49 -5.32
N GLU A 56 -55.71 -82.40 -4.87
CA GLU A 56 -55.19 -81.04 -5.07
C GLU A 56 -54.27 -80.70 -3.96
N ILE A 57 -53.13 -80.10 -4.30
CA ILE A 57 -52.07 -79.65 -3.40
C ILE A 57 -51.99 -78.14 -3.53
N SER A 58 -52.31 -77.45 -2.47
CA SER A 58 -52.11 -76.03 -2.35
C SER A 58 -50.79 -75.75 -1.68
N VAL A 59 -49.95 -74.90 -2.30
CA VAL A 59 -48.61 -74.50 -1.81
C VAL A 59 -48.55 -72.98 -1.75
N THR A 60 -48.20 -72.42 -0.60
CA THR A 60 -47.97 -70.99 -0.41
C THR A 60 -46.51 -70.75 -0.04
N SER A 61 -45.99 -69.57 -0.29
CA SER A 61 -44.65 -69.21 0.09
C SER A 61 -44.53 -67.73 0.43
N GLN A 62 -43.67 -67.40 1.35
CA GLN A 62 -43.18 -66.01 1.59
C GLN A 62 -41.86 -65.76 0.86
N THR A 63 -41.28 -66.79 0.27
CA THR A 63 -39.99 -66.72 -0.47
C THR A 63 -40.30 -66.87 -1.98
N ALA A 64 -39.86 -65.85 -2.73
CA ALA A 64 -39.98 -65.92 -4.21
C ALA A 64 -38.89 -66.84 -4.75
N GLY A 65 -39.21 -67.46 -5.87
CA GLY A 65 -38.32 -68.41 -6.51
C GLY A 65 -39.02 -69.72 -6.82
N ILE A 66 -38.29 -70.72 -7.25
CA ILE A 66 -38.80 -72.03 -7.59
C ILE A 66 -38.84 -72.91 -6.33
N SER A 67 -39.95 -73.50 -6.06
CA SER A 67 -40.11 -74.52 -5.01
C SER A 67 -40.44 -75.89 -5.68
N ALA A 68 -39.65 -76.85 -5.36
CA ALA A 68 -39.96 -78.25 -5.77
C ALA A 68 -40.99 -78.83 -4.78
N VAL A 69 -42.10 -79.26 -5.31
CA VAL A 69 -43.18 -79.91 -4.56
C VAL A 69 -43.15 -81.36 -4.86
N THR A 70 -42.91 -82.17 -3.85
CA THR A 70 -42.81 -83.63 -3.95
C THR A 70 -44.02 -84.28 -3.29
N ALA A 71 -44.76 -84.99 -4.06
CA ALA A 71 -45.84 -85.86 -3.61
C ALA A 71 -45.38 -87.32 -3.58
N SER A 72 -45.60 -88.00 -2.43
CA SER A 72 -45.11 -89.38 -2.23
C SER A 72 -46.17 -90.25 -1.55
N ILE A 73 -46.24 -91.46 -2.00
CA ILE A 73 -47.04 -92.53 -1.41
C ILE A 73 -46.30 -93.83 -1.49
N ASN A 74 -46.23 -94.58 -0.41
CA ASN A 74 -45.45 -95.82 -0.33
C ASN A 74 -43.98 -95.56 -0.74
N SER A 75 -43.46 -96.22 -1.74
CA SER A 75 -42.15 -96.05 -2.33
C SER A 75 -42.13 -95.23 -3.63
N SER A 76 -43.26 -94.66 -4.01
CA SER A 76 -43.38 -93.84 -5.23
C SER A 76 -43.39 -92.36 -4.87
N SER A 77 -42.67 -91.59 -5.60
CA SER A 77 -42.63 -90.13 -5.46
C SER A 77 -42.53 -89.45 -6.83
N GLN A 78 -43.17 -88.27 -6.92
CA GLN A 78 -43.11 -87.39 -8.07
C GLN A 78 -42.89 -85.95 -7.57
N SER A 79 -42.00 -85.24 -8.25
CA SER A 79 -41.72 -83.85 -7.94
C SER A 79 -42.02 -82.94 -9.13
N GLN A 80 -42.61 -81.78 -8.85
CA GLN A 80 -42.87 -80.75 -9.81
C GLN A 80 -42.49 -79.36 -9.22
N ASN A 81 -41.96 -78.51 -10.07
CA ASN A 81 -41.60 -77.17 -9.68
C ASN A 81 -42.83 -76.24 -9.82
N VAL A 82 -42.97 -75.38 -8.81
CA VAL A 82 -43.88 -74.23 -8.89
C VAL A 82 -43.02 -72.98 -8.61
N THR A 83 -43.39 -71.86 -9.23
CA THR A 83 -42.70 -70.60 -9.13
C THR A 83 -43.54 -69.66 -8.30
N PHE A 84 -42.93 -69.05 -7.32
CA PHE A 84 -43.46 -67.88 -6.57
C PHE A 84 -42.79 -66.61 -7.03
N ILE A 85 -43.61 -65.61 -7.34
CA ILE A 85 -43.12 -64.27 -7.74
C ILE A 85 -43.20 -63.31 -6.56
N ALA A 86 -42.24 -62.40 -6.44
CA ALA A 86 -42.24 -61.34 -5.39
C ALA A 86 -43.44 -60.39 -5.58
N ASP A 87 -44.12 -60.03 -4.51
CA ASP A 87 -45.32 -59.19 -4.55
C ASP A 87 -44.94 -57.67 -4.73
N VAL A 88 -45.11 -57.22 -5.97
CA VAL A 88 -44.79 -55.80 -6.34
C VAL A 88 -45.69 -54.79 -5.65
N ARG A 89 -46.87 -55.16 -5.11
CA ARG A 89 -47.80 -54.23 -4.43
C ARG A 89 -47.26 -53.81 -3.07
N THR A 90 -46.48 -54.67 -2.47
CA THR A 90 -45.81 -54.39 -1.15
C THR A 90 -44.40 -53.90 -1.27
N ALA A 91 -43.99 -53.45 -2.47
CA ALA A 91 -42.65 -52.93 -2.73
C ALA A 91 -42.24 -51.83 -1.73
N LYS A 92 -41.09 -52.03 -1.15
CA LYS A 92 -40.50 -51.07 -0.18
C LYS A 92 -38.99 -50.92 -0.43
N ILE A 93 -38.43 -49.76 -0.05
CA ILE A 93 -36.99 -49.57 0.04
C ILE A 93 -36.50 -50.39 1.22
N ALA A 94 -35.79 -51.48 0.97
CA ALA A 94 -35.22 -52.34 1.99
C ALA A 94 -33.92 -51.76 2.52
N ASP A 95 -33.10 -51.17 1.63
CA ASP A 95 -31.84 -50.58 1.99
C ASP A 95 -31.44 -49.47 1.01
N LEU A 96 -30.73 -48.46 1.52
CA LEU A 96 -30.08 -47.40 0.74
C LEU A 96 -28.68 -47.18 1.32
N VAL A 97 -27.65 -47.56 0.58
CA VAL A 97 -26.27 -47.56 1.02
C VAL A 97 -25.43 -46.63 0.15
N VAL A 98 -24.60 -45.80 0.77
CA VAL A 98 -23.59 -44.99 0.07
C VAL A 98 -22.41 -45.91 -0.31
N ILE A 99 -22.11 -45.98 -1.61
CA ILE A 99 -21.01 -46.79 -2.17
C ILE A 99 -19.76 -45.92 -2.38
N LYS A 100 -19.95 -44.68 -2.85
CA LYS A 100 -18.89 -43.71 -3.04
C LYS A 100 -19.35 -42.36 -2.52
N ASP A 101 -18.48 -41.71 -1.73
CA ASP A 101 -18.71 -40.40 -1.14
C ASP A 101 -17.50 -39.50 -1.34
N GLY A 102 -17.63 -38.21 -1.10
CA GLY A 102 -16.56 -37.24 -1.17
C GLY A 102 -16.10 -36.89 -2.60
N SER A 103 -16.97 -37.02 -3.57
CA SER A 103 -16.69 -36.61 -4.95
C SER A 103 -16.56 -35.10 -5.07
N GLU A 104 -15.77 -34.64 -6.05
CA GLU A 104 -15.59 -33.22 -6.33
C GLU A 104 -16.90 -32.58 -6.83
N ALA A 105 -17.17 -31.38 -6.39
CA ALA A 105 -18.31 -30.57 -6.80
C ALA A 105 -18.08 -29.93 -8.18
N ASP A 106 -17.77 -30.76 -9.19
CA ASP A 106 -17.43 -30.33 -10.55
C ASP A 106 -18.62 -30.49 -11.53
N GLY A 107 -19.77 -30.98 -11.04
CA GLY A 107 -20.96 -31.27 -11.84
C GLY A 107 -20.88 -32.54 -12.67
N ALA A 108 -19.74 -33.24 -12.66
CA ALA A 108 -19.47 -34.41 -13.49
C ALA A 108 -19.09 -35.65 -12.66
N THR A 109 -18.26 -35.46 -11.63
CA THR A 109 -17.80 -36.56 -10.76
C THR A 109 -18.92 -36.94 -9.79
N ALA A 110 -19.42 -38.21 -9.92
CA ALA A 110 -20.55 -38.67 -9.13
C ALA A 110 -20.16 -39.31 -7.80
N ASN A 111 -20.90 -39.01 -6.76
CA ASN A 111 -21.15 -39.92 -5.63
C ASN A 111 -22.11 -41.00 -6.05
N THR A 112 -22.03 -42.21 -5.52
CA THR A 112 -22.90 -43.32 -5.87
C THR A 112 -23.52 -43.92 -4.62
N LEU A 113 -24.82 -44.22 -4.76
CA LEU A 113 -25.58 -44.96 -3.76
C LEU A 113 -26.16 -46.21 -4.43
N ARG A 114 -26.45 -47.23 -3.65
CA ARG A 114 -27.19 -48.41 -4.09
C ARG A 114 -28.43 -48.53 -3.27
N VAL A 115 -29.58 -48.55 -3.96
CA VAL A 115 -30.89 -48.85 -3.38
C VAL A 115 -31.21 -50.30 -3.60
N ARG A 116 -31.86 -50.94 -2.62
CA ARG A 116 -32.43 -52.28 -2.74
C ARG A 116 -33.94 -52.23 -2.47
N VAL A 117 -34.71 -52.77 -3.40
CA VAL A 117 -36.15 -52.84 -3.29
C VAL A 117 -36.56 -54.29 -3.08
N THR A 118 -37.42 -54.51 -2.10
CA THR A 118 -37.99 -55.83 -1.80
C THR A 118 -39.50 -55.69 -1.59
N ASP A 119 -40.18 -56.84 -1.64
CA ASP A 119 -41.54 -56.94 -1.11
C ASP A 119 -41.56 -56.91 0.44
N ALA A 120 -42.73 -57.10 1.05
CA ALA A 120 -42.91 -57.13 2.48
C ALA A 120 -42.08 -58.22 3.19
N PHE A 121 -41.81 -59.33 2.48
CA PHE A 121 -41.11 -60.51 3.01
C PHE A 121 -39.61 -60.52 2.70
N GLY A 122 -39.10 -59.49 1.96
CA GLY A 122 -37.70 -59.35 1.65
C GLY A 122 -37.27 -59.95 0.30
N ASN A 123 -38.19 -60.41 -0.51
CA ASN A 123 -37.87 -60.89 -1.85
C ASN A 123 -37.50 -59.74 -2.77
N ALA A 124 -36.42 -59.90 -3.50
CA ALA A 124 -35.95 -58.90 -4.45
C ALA A 124 -36.96 -58.60 -5.55
N LEU A 125 -37.16 -57.34 -5.83
CA LEU A 125 -38.11 -56.89 -6.87
C LEU A 125 -37.40 -56.32 -8.08
N ASN A 126 -37.44 -57.03 -9.16
CA ASN A 126 -36.92 -56.63 -10.47
C ASN A 126 -37.86 -55.64 -11.16
N GLY A 127 -37.31 -54.72 -11.97
CA GLY A 127 -38.06 -53.83 -12.84
C GLY A 127 -38.88 -52.77 -12.12
N GLN A 128 -38.62 -52.52 -10.83
CA GLN A 128 -39.34 -51.51 -10.06
C GLN A 128 -38.77 -50.12 -10.30
N THR A 129 -39.65 -49.19 -10.57
CA THR A 129 -39.27 -47.77 -10.69
C THR A 129 -39.16 -47.12 -9.30
N VAL A 130 -37.97 -46.67 -8.94
CA VAL A 130 -37.68 -45.93 -7.71
C VAL A 130 -37.58 -44.45 -8.05
N SER A 131 -38.33 -43.61 -7.36
CA SER A 131 -38.18 -42.15 -7.44
C SER A 131 -37.01 -41.70 -6.59
N VAL A 132 -36.19 -40.82 -7.15
CA VAL A 132 -35.00 -40.31 -6.49
C VAL A 132 -35.03 -38.79 -6.45
N LEU A 133 -34.73 -38.20 -5.30
CA LEU A 133 -34.60 -36.78 -5.10
C LEU A 133 -33.27 -36.52 -4.38
N ALA A 134 -32.64 -35.41 -4.72
CA ALA A 134 -31.47 -34.88 -3.99
C ALA A 134 -31.70 -33.41 -3.68
N ASP A 135 -31.17 -32.94 -2.56
CA ASP A 135 -31.22 -31.54 -2.16
C ASP A 135 -29.87 -30.82 -2.41
N ASN A 136 -29.71 -29.62 -1.87
CA ASN A 136 -28.52 -28.78 -1.96
C ASN A 136 -27.97 -28.59 -3.39
N GLY A 137 -28.88 -28.56 -4.39
CA GLY A 137 -28.48 -28.36 -5.79
C GLY A 137 -27.82 -29.59 -6.46
N ALA A 138 -27.80 -30.73 -5.78
CA ALA A 138 -27.30 -31.95 -6.40
C ALA A 138 -28.28 -32.48 -7.47
N THR A 139 -27.71 -33.06 -8.50
CA THR A 139 -28.44 -33.59 -9.67
C THR A 139 -28.45 -35.11 -9.65
N VAL A 140 -29.62 -35.68 -9.82
CA VAL A 140 -29.86 -37.10 -9.93
C VAL A 140 -30.83 -37.40 -11.10
N PHE A 141 -30.81 -38.60 -11.62
CA PHE A 141 -31.92 -39.04 -12.44
C PHE A 141 -33.18 -39.20 -11.55
N PRO A 142 -34.32 -38.61 -11.90
CA PRO A 142 -35.49 -38.57 -11.03
C PRO A 142 -36.10 -39.96 -10.80
N THR A 143 -35.78 -40.92 -11.66
CA THR A 143 -36.22 -42.33 -11.53
C THR A 143 -35.09 -43.27 -11.96
N VAL A 144 -34.99 -44.39 -11.27
CA VAL A 144 -34.11 -45.52 -11.61
C VAL A 144 -34.91 -46.83 -11.55
N THR A 145 -34.46 -47.87 -12.27
CA THR A 145 -35.19 -49.14 -12.36
C THR A 145 -34.33 -50.27 -11.81
N THR A 146 -34.89 -51.08 -10.90
CA THR A 146 -34.17 -52.17 -10.24
C THR A 146 -33.85 -53.32 -11.20
N GLN A 147 -32.68 -53.92 -10.98
CA GLN A 147 -32.19 -55.14 -11.66
C GLN A 147 -32.79 -56.40 -11.03
N PRO A 148 -32.53 -57.61 -11.58
CA PRO A 148 -33.09 -58.87 -11.08
C PRO A 148 -32.84 -59.18 -9.61
N ASP A 149 -31.73 -58.66 -9.05
CA ASP A 149 -31.39 -58.82 -7.64
C ASP A 149 -32.10 -57.77 -6.73
N GLY A 150 -32.98 -56.97 -7.30
CA GLY A 150 -33.70 -55.90 -6.62
C GLY A 150 -32.88 -54.65 -6.35
N THR A 151 -31.65 -54.59 -6.84
CA THR A 151 -30.78 -53.42 -6.62
C THR A 151 -30.72 -52.50 -7.82
N VAL A 152 -30.36 -51.25 -7.59
CA VAL A 152 -29.97 -50.30 -8.64
C VAL A 152 -29.03 -49.23 -8.04
N GLU A 153 -28.07 -48.76 -8.83
CA GLU A 153 -27.19 -47.67 -8.46
C GLU A 153 -27.82 -46.32 -8.82
N ILE A 154 -27.60 -45.39 -7.94
CA ILE A 154 -27.98 -43.96 -8.07
C ILE A 154 -26.70 -43.16 -8.18
N SER A 155 -26.49 -42.47 -9.29
CA SER A 155 -25.39 -41.50 -9.47
C SER A 155 -25.89 -40.12 -9.12
N VAL A 156 -25.14 -39.43 -8.28
CA VAL A 156 -25.44 -38.06 -7.81
C VAL A 156 -24.26 -37.18 -8.14
N THR A 157 -24.47 -36.07 -8.84
CA THR A 157 -23.45 -35.04 -9.12
C THR A 157 -23.87 -33.72 -8.54
N SER A 158 -22.90 -32.82 -8.26
CA SER A 158 -23.19 -31.47 -7.78
C SER A 158 -22.14 -30.49 -8.26
N GLN A 159 -22.52 -29.23 -8.44
CA GLN A 159 -21.61 -28.07 -8.56
C GLN A 159 -21.47 -27.34 -7.24
N THR A 160 -22.24 -27.73 -6.23
CA THR A 160 -22.21 -27.14 -4.88
C THR A 160 -21.56 -28.10 -3.92
N ALA A 161 -20.49 -27.65 -3.27
CA ALA A 161 -19.84 -28.41 -2.21
C ALA A 161 -20.72 -28.39 -0.94
N GLY A 162 -20.64 -29.49 -0.20
CA GLY A 162 -21.41 -29.67 1.03
C GLY A 162 -22.14 -31.00 1.02
N THR A 163 -23.04 -31.15 1.96
CA THR A 163 -23.83 -32.39 2.14
C THR A 163 -25.14 -32.28 1.42
N SER A 164 -25.45 -33.30 0.62
CA SER A 164 -26.75 -33.47 -0.06
C SER A 164 -27.44 -34.70 0.47
N ALA A 165 -28.70 -34.57 0.88
CA ALA A 165 -29.54 -35.71 1.24
C ALA A 165 -30.16 -36.30 -0.04
N VAL A 166 -29.88 -37.58 -0.30
CA VAL A 166 -30.42 -38.33 -1.39
C VAL A 166 -31.53 -39.24 -0.86
N THR A 167 -32.73 -39.05 -1.34
CA THR A 167 -33.93 -39.81 -0.93
C THR A 167 -34.41 -40.71 -2.07
N ALA A 168 -34.46 -42.00 -1.81
CA ALA A 168 -35.08 -42.97 -2.68
C ALA A 168 -36.46 -43.34 -2.13
N SER A 169 -37.46 -43.43 -3.00
CA SER A 169 -38.84 -43.74 -2.60
C SER A 169 -39.55 -44.62 -3.62
N ILE A 170 -40.38 -45.51 -3.10
CA ILE A 170 -41.29 -46.34 -3.86
C ILE A 170 -42.58 -46.54 -3.03
N ASN A 171 -43.73 -46.38 -3.64
CA ASN A 171 -45.02 -46.43 -2.91
C ASN A 171 -45.00 -45.47 -1.70
N SER A 172 -45.27 -45.97 -0.50
CA SER A 172 -45.22 -45.23 0.76
C SER A 172 -43.88 -45.39 1.51
N SER A 173 -42.93 -46.13 0.94
CA SER A 173 -41.61 -46.39 1.56
C SER A 173 -40.57 -45.42 1.03
N SER A 174 -39.78 -44.83 1.94
CA SER A 174 -38.64 -43.98 1.58
C SER A 174 -37.50 -44.18 2.53
N GLN A 175 -36.26 -44.00 2.02
CA GLN A 175 -35.06 -43.88 2.82
C GLN A 175 -34.19 -42.74 2.28
N SER A 176 -33.47 -42.09 3.15
CA SER A 176 -32.54 -41.00 2.82
C SER A 176 -31.15 -41.29 3.35
N ARG A 177 -30.13 -40.89 2.59
CA ARG A 177 -28.73 -40.92 2.98
C ARG A 177 -28.04 -39.63 2.53
N ASN A 178 -27.13 -39.19 3.31
CA ASN A 178 -26.29 -38.06 2.97
C ASN A 178 -25.08 -38.49 2.15
N VAL A 179 -24.76 -37.73 1.12
CA VAL A 179 -23.50 -37.76 0.41
C VAL A 179 -22.85 -36.36 0.48
N THR A 180 -21.54 -36.33 0.49
CA THR A 180 -20.76 -35.08 0.62
C THR A 180 -20.05 -34.81 -0.71
N PHE A 181 -20.13 -33.57 -1.16
CA PHE A 181 -19.32 -33.08 -2.26
C PHE A 181 -18.26 -32.11 -1.73
N VAL A 182 -17.03 -32.24 -2.21
CA VAL A 182 -15.90 -31.39 -1.83
C VAL A 182 -15.59 -30.39 -2.95
N ALA A 183 -15.18 -29.19 -2.58
CA ALA A 183 -14.77 -28.18 -3.57
C ALA A 183 -13.53 -28.65 -4.34
N ASP A 184 -13.48 -28.39 -5.66
CA ASP A 184 -12.40 -28.83 -6.54
C ASP A 184 -11.19 -27.91 -6.43
N VAL A 185 -10.17 -28.34 -5.69
CA VAL A 185 -8.92 -27.59 -5.48
C VAL A 185 -8.11 -27.34 -6.77
N ARG A 186 -8.32 -28.14 -7.81
CA ARG A 186 -7.60 -28.01 -9.09
C ARG A 186 -8.02 -26.76 -9.86
N THR A 187 -9.26 -26.33 -9.64
CA THR A 187 -9.83 -25.13 -10.28
C THR A 187 -9.81 -23.91 -9.37
N ALA A 188 -9.00 -23.97 -8.30
CA ALA A 188 -8.88 -22.88 -7.34
C ALA A 188 -8.51 -21.55 -8.00
N LYS A 189 -9.25 -20.51 -7.67
CA LYS A 189 -9.06 -19.14 -8.16
C LYS A 189 -9.25 -18.12 -7.04
N ILE A 190 -8.60 -16.97 -7.19
CA ILE A 190 -8.92 -15.80 -6.36
C ILE A 190 -10.27 -15.28 -6.86
N ALA A 191 -11.30 -15.45 -6.06
CA ALA A 191 -12.64 -15.00 -6.39
C ALA A 191 -12.83 -13.51 -6.06
N ASP A 192 -12.16 -13.05 -5.02
CA ASP A 192 -12.24 -11.66 -4.55
C ASP A 192 -10.97 -11.26 -3.81
N LEU A 193 -10.62 -9.97 -3.91
CA LEU A 193 -9.54 -9.33 -3.14
C LEU A 193 -10.01 -7.92 -2.77
N VAL A 194 -10.29 -7.70 -1.50
CA VAL A 194 -10.87 -6.45 -0.98
C VAL A 194 -9.94 -5.83 0.04
N VAL A 195 -9.73 -4.53 -0.07
CA VAL A 195 -9.00 -3.75 0.95
C VAL A 195 -9.92 -3.59 2.17
N SER A 196 -9.45 -4.04 3.33
CA SER A 196 -10.16 -3.96 4.61
C SER A 196 -9.71 -2.74 5.43
N GLN A 197 -8.43 -2.39 5.34
CA GLN A 197 -7.84 -1.20 5.96
C GLN A 197 -6.84 -0.57 5.00
N ASP A 198 -6.94 0.75 4.85
CA ASP A 198 -6.06 1.55 3.99
C ASP A 198 -5.51 2.77 4.74
N ASN A 199 -4.53 3.45 4.14
CA ASN A 199 -3.88 4.64 4.67
C ASN A 199 -3.10 4.40 5.98
N ALA A 200 -2.50 3.22 6.11
CA ALA A 200 -1.56 2.94 7.21
C ALA A 200 -0.32 3.86 7.12
N VAL A 201 0.23 4.19 8.26
CA VAL A 201 1.46 5.00 8.33
C VAL A 201 2.64 4.20 7.79
N ALA A 202 3.49 4.85 6.99
CA ALA A 202 4.70 4.26 6.41
C ALA A 202 5.83 4.17 7.46
N ASP A 203 5.57 3.46 8.58
CA ASP A 203 6.48 3.28 9.70
C ASP A 203 7.14 1.89 9.73
N GLY A 204 6.83 1.03 8.74
CA GLY A 204 7.31 -0.34 8.65
C GLY A 204 6.60 -1.33 9.58
N SER A 205 5.68 -0.85 10.43
CA SER A 205 4.98 -1.68 11.44
C SER A 205 3.46 -1.61 11.33
N THR A 206 2.91 -0.44 11.03
CA THR A 206 1.47 -0.27 10.83
C THR A 206 1.05 -0.85 9.49
N ALA A 207 0.10 -1.79 9.52
CA ALA A 207 -0.31 -2.53 8.33
C ALA A 207 -1.55 -1.95 7.68
N ASN A 208 -1.57 -1.92 6.35
CA ASN A 208 -2.78 -2.02 5.56
C ASN A 208 -3.21 -3.49 5.50
N THR A 209 -4.49 -3.76 5.45
CA THR A 209 -5.01 -5.13 5.39
C THR A 209 -5.94 -5.33 4.19
N LEU A 210 -5.80 -6.49 3.57
CA LEU A 210 -6.68 -6.95 2.50
C LEU A 210 -7.23 -8.32 2.88
N ARG A 211 -8.40 -8.65 2.36
CA ARG A 211 -9.00 -9.98 2.48
C ARG A 211 -9.13 -10.57 1.09
N ALA A 212 -8.49 -11.72 0.89
CA ALA A 212 -8.68 -12.54 -0.30
C ALA A 212 -9.69 -13.66 -0.02
N ARG A 213 -10.46 -14.03 -1.03
CA ARG A 213 -11.35 -15.19 -1.02
C ARG A 213 -10.99 -16.12 -2.15
N VAL A 214 -10.81 -17.40 -1.82
CA VAL A 214 -10.48 -18.44 -2.77
C VAL A 214 -11.67 -19.37 -2.95
N THR A 215 -12.05 -19.63 -4.19
CA THR A 215 -13.10 -20.57 -4.55
C THR A 215 -12.63 -21.48 -5.69
N ASP A 216 -13.37 -22.57 -5.90
CA ASP A 216 -13.26 -23.33 -7.14
C ASP A 216 -13.96 -22.61 -8.32
N ALA A 217 -14.05 -23.29 -9.47
CA ALA A 217 -14.68 -22.74 -10.67
C ALA A 217 -16.16 -22.40 -10.46
N PHE A 218 -16.85 -23.14 -9.59
CA PHE A 218 -18.29 -23.00 -9.32
C PHE A 218 -18.61 -22.07 -8.14
N GLY A 219 -17.59 -21.54 -7.46
CA GLY A 219 -17.76 -20.61 -6.35
C GLY A 219 -17.78 -21.25 -4.96
N ASN A 220 -17.51 -22.55 -4.87
CA ASN A 220 -17.35 -23.21 -3.57
C ASN A 220 -16.07 -22.74 -2.88
N THR A 221 -16.18 -22.42 -1.61
CA THR A 221 -15.03 -21.93 -0.84
C THR A 221 -13.98 -23.02 -0.63
N LEU A 222 -12.71 -22.63 -0.71
CA LEU A 222 -11.59 -23.54 -0.59
C LEU A 222 -10.76 -23.20 0.65
N ALA A 223 -10.85 -24.05 1.66
CA ALA A 223 -10.02 -23.99 2.86
C ALA A 223 -8.62 -24.56 2.63
N GLY A 224 -7.65 -24.13 3.42
CA GLY A 224 -6.29 -24.69 3.44
C GLY A 224 -5.49 -24.43 2.17
N GLN A 225 -5.92 -23.50 1.29
CA GLN A 225 -5.22 -23.20 0.06
C GLN A 225 -4.12 -22.20 0.30
N MET A 226 -2.95 -22.46 -0.27
CA MET A 226 -1.80 -21.57 -0.21
C MET A 226 -1.91 -20.52 -1.31
N VAL A 227 -2.06 -19.26 -0.93
CA VAL A 227 -2.13 -18.09 -1.82
C VAL A 227 -0.75 -17.41 -1.80
N SER A 228 -0.17 -17.21 -2.97
CA SER A 228 1.04 -16.41 -3.13
C SER A 228 0.68 -14.93 -3.14
N VAL A 229 1.46 -14.12 -2.42
CA VAL A 229 1.23 -12.69 -2.29
C VAL A 229 2.49 -11.91 -2.63
N MET A 230 2.34 -10.85 -3.41
CA MET A 230 3.40 -9.88 -3.70
C MET A 230 2.90 -8.47 -3.46
N ALA A 231 3.79 -7.59 -3.03
CA ALA A 231 3.52 -6.17 -2.89
C ALA A 231 4.57 -5.34 -3.63
N GLY A 232 4.13 -4.24 -4.21
CA GLY A 232 4.98 -3.28 -4.94
C GLY A 232 5.51 -2.16 -4.05
N ASN A 233 6.25 -1.21 -4.64
CA ASN A 233 6.75 0.02 -4.00
C ASN A 233 7.51 -0.22 -2.69
N GLY A 234 8.28 -1.32 -2.61
CA GLY A 234 9.07 -1.64 -1.40
C GLY A 234 8.24 -2.07 -0.18
N ALA A 235 6.95 -2.28 -0.32
CA ALA A 235 6.11 -2.79 0.76
C ALA A 235 6.43 -4.26 1.08
N THR A 236 6.30 -4.61 2.34
CA THR A 236 6.58 -5.95 2.86
C THR A 236 5.28 -6.70 3.12
N VAL A 237 5.23 -7.94 2.69
CA VAL A 237 4.10 -8.85 2.86
C VAL A 237 4.63 -10.27 3.07
N ALA A 238 3.87 -11.12 3.76
CA ALA A 238 4.16 -12.54 3.79
C ALA A 238 4.03 -13.11 2.36
N PRO A 239 5.04 -13.80 1.82
CA PRO A 239 5.03 -14.27 0.43
C PRO A 239 3.95 -15.32 0.16
N THR A 240 3.47 -15.98 1.21
CA THR A 240 2.36 -16.94 1.13
C THR A 240 1.48 -16.83 2.37
N VAL A 241 0.18 -17.01 2.17
CA VAL A 241 -0.85 -17.07 3.22
C VAL A 241 -1.78 -18.24 2.94
N THR A 242 -2.43 -18.78 3.98
CA THR A 242 -3.30 -19.98 3.84
C THR A 242 -4.74 -19.64 4.18
N THR A 243 -5.69 -20.07 3.33
CA THR A 243 -7.11 -19.80 3.52
C THR A 243 -7.71 -20.55 4.72
N GLN A 244 -8.58 -19.88 5.44
CA GLN A 244 -9.37 -20.40 6.54
C GLN A 244 -10.52 -21.30 6.05
N PRO A 245 -11.28 -21.96 6.95
CA PRO A 245 -12.39 -22.85 6.56
C PRO A 245 -13.47 -22.20 5.70
N ASP A 246 -13.65 -20.90 5.80
CA ASP A 246 -14.59 -20.12 4.97
C ASP A 246 -14.01 -19.70 3.60
N GLY A 247 -12.81 -20.17 3.27
CA GLY A 247 -12.12 -19.85 2.02
C GLY A 247 -11.50 -18.46 1.99
N THR A 248 -11.52 -17.71 3.10
CA THR A 248 -10.92 -16.37 3.17
C THR A 248 -9.55 -16.40 3.82
N VAL A 249 -8.75 -15.37 3.52
CA VAL A 249 -7.48 -15.13 4.21
C VAL A 249 -7.21 -13.63 4.29
N GLU A 250 -6.67 -13.19 5.42
CA GLU A 250 -6.22 -11.83 5.62
C GLU A 250 -4.77 -11.67 5.19
N ILE A 251 -4.48 -10.59 4.50
CA ILE A 251 -3.16 -10.20 4.01
C ILE A 251 -2.79 -8.88 4.68
N SER A 252 -1.74 -8.90 5.50
CA SER A 252 -1.18 -7.70 6.13
C SER A 252 0.02 -7.21 5.34
N VAL A 253 0.02 -5.92 5.02
CA VAL A 253 1.07 -5.28 4.22
C VAL A 253 1.60 -4.08 5.00
N THR A 254 2.91 -3.98 5.18
CA THR A 254 3.59 -2.86 5.83
C THR A 254 4.57 -2.19 4.87
N SER A 255 4.89 -0.93 5.11
CA SER A 255 5.88 -0.20 4.29
C SER A 255 6.59 0.88 5.09
N GLN A 256 7.83 1.15 4.76
CA GLN A 256 8.56 2.36 5.17
C GLN A 256 8.51 3.46 4.09
N THR A 257 7.96 3.15 2.92
CA THR A 257 7.82 4.09 1.81
C THR A 257 6.37 4.52 1.69
N ALA A 258 6.12 5.82 1.77
CA ALA A 258 4.80 6.40 1.52
C ALA A 258 4.44 6.34 0.03
N GLY A 259 3.16 6.23 -0.25
CA GLY A 259 2.65 6.13 -1.60
C GLY A 259 1.80 4.89 -1.82
N VAL A 260 1.43 4.64 -3.07
CA VAL A 260 0.58 3.53 -3.45
C VAL A 260 1.41 2.27 -3.68
N SER A 261 1.02 1.18 -3.03
CA SER A 261 1.56 -0.17 -3.23
C SER A 261 0.50 -1.06 -3.83
N THR A 262 0.80 -1.69 -4.95
CA THR A 262 -0.08 -2.70 -5.56
C THR A 262 0.18 -4.05 -4.89
N VAL A 263 -0.85 -4.63 -4.30
CA VAL A 263 -0.82 -5.96 -3.69
C VAL A 263 -1.50 -6.95 -4.62
N THR A 264 -0.80 -8.00 -4.98
CA THR A 264 -1.30 -9.06 -5.87
C THR A 264 -1.37 -10.38 -5.11
N ALA A 265 -2.55 -10.96 -5.06
CA ALA A 265 -2.80 -12.31 -4.57
C ALA A 265 -2.98 -13.26 -5.76
N SER A 266 -2.34 -14.42 -5.73
CA SER A 266 -2.39 -15.39 -6.82
C SER A 266 -2.44 -16.84 -6.33
N ILE A 267 -3.17 -17.66 -7.08
CA ILE A 267 -3.23 -19.11 -6.90
C ILE A 267 -3.42 -19.75 -8.28
N ASN A 268 -2.69 -20.80 -8.57
CA ASN A 268 -2.68 -21.43 -9.90
C ASN A 268 -2.46 -20.38 -11.01
N ASN A 269 -3.36 -20.27 -11.97
CA ASN A 269 -3.33 -19.26 -13.04
C ASN A 269 -4.26 -18.06 -12.78
N SER A 270 -4.79 -17.92 -11.56
CA SER A 270 -5.66 -16.82 -11.17
C SER A 270 -4.93 -15.82 -10.33
N SER A 271 -5.09 -14.54 -10.62
CA SER A 271 -4.56 -13.45 -9.81
C SER A 271 -5.51 -12.25 -9.78
N LEU A 272 -5.56 -11.57 -8.65
CA LEU A 272 -6.20 -10.26 -8.50
C LEU A 272 -5.22 -9.31 -7.82
N SER A 273 -5.32 -8.03 -8.16
CA SER A 273 -4.51 -6.97 -7.57
C SER A 273 -5.39 -5.87 -7.03
N GLN A 274 -4.97 -5.28 -5.90
CA GLN A 274 -5.56 -4.10 -5.30
C GLN A 274 -4.46 -3.13 -4.86
N ASN A 275 -4.79 -1.86 -4.86
CA ASN A 275 -3.90 -0.83 -4.38
C ASN A 275 -4.21 -0.50 -2.93
N VAL A 276 -3.16 -0.35 -2.13
CA VAL A 276 -3.20 0.22 -0.79
C VAL A 276 -2.28 1.43 -0.72
N THR A 277 -2.62 2.40 0.08
CA THR A 277 -1.87 3.64 0.24
C THR A 277 -1.17 3.67 1.59
N PHE A 278 0.10 4.02 1.60
CA PHE A 278 0.83 4.33 2.82
C PHE A 278 1.05 5.83 2.93
N VAL A 279 0.81 6.38 4.10
CA VAL A 279 0.97 7.81 4.36
C VAL A 279 2.24 8.07 5.17
N ALA A 280 2.95 9.17 4.88
CA ALA A 280 4.13 9.55 5.63
C ALA A 280 3.79 9.86 7.10
N ASP A 281 4.68 9.52 8.04
CA ASP A 281 4.44 9.71 9.48
C ASP A 281 4.75 11.14 9.92
N VAL A 282 3.72 11.95 10.03
CA VAL A 282 3.83 13.34 10.49
C VAL A 282 4.39 13.49 11.91
N ARG A 283 4.32 12.46 12.74
CA ARG A 283 4.82 12.49 14.13
C ARG A 283 6.34 12.50 14.19
N THR A 284 6.97 11.95 13.17
CA THR A 284 8.44 11.87 13.04
C THR A 284 9.00 12.93 12.10
N ALA A 285 8.21 13.98 11.80
CA ALA A 285 8.61 15.07 10.91
C ALA A 285 9.93 15.71 11.34
N LYS A 286 10.85 15.83 10.40
CA LYS A 286 12.16 16.47 10.58
C LYS A 286 12.54 17.32 9.37
N ILE A 287 13.38 18.32 9.58
CA ILE A 287 14.04 19.02 8.49
C ILE A 287 15.10 18.09 7.91
N ALA A 288 14.88 17.64 6.70
CA ALA A 288 15.83 16.74 6.01
C ALA A 288 16.95 17.51 5.31
N ASP A 289 16.63 18.71 4.82
CA ASP A 289 17.57 19.54 4.07
C ASP A 289 17.18 21.03 4.15
N LEU A 290 18.20 21.91 4.08
CA LEU A 290 18.05 23.35 3.96
C LEU A 290 19.13 23.88 3.02
N VAL A 291 18.75 24.31 1.83
CA VAL A 291 19.66 24.71 0.76
C VAL A 291 19.44 26.16 0.41
N VAL A 292 20.53 26.93 0.25
CA VAL A 292 20.50 28.28 -0.29
C VAL A 292 20.35 28.20 -1.82
N ILE A 293 19.29 28.83 -2.33
CA ILE A 293 18.99 28.88 -3.77
C ILE A 293 19.52 30.16 -4.39
N LYS A 294 19.39 31.28 -3.68
CA LYS A 294 19.89 32.58 -4.09
C LYS A 294 20.56 33.28 -2.93
N ASP A 295 21.76 33.82 -3.13
CA ASP A 295 22.57 34.55 -2.15
C ASP A 295 23.10 35.86 -2.74
N GLY A 296 23.69 36.73 -1.93
CA GLY A 296 24.30 37.98 -2.34
C GLY A 296 23.29 39.07 -2.75
N SER A 297 22.06 39.02 -2.23
CA SER A 297 21.08 40.08 -2.49
C SER A 297 21.46 41.39 -1.80
N VAL A 298 21.03 42.49 -2.42
CA VAL A 298 21.27 43.86 -1.88
C VAL A 298 20.47 44.03 -0.59
N ALA A 299 21.09 44.66 0.40
CA ALA A 299 20.50 45.01 1.69
C ALA A 299 19.56 46.24 1.58
N ASP A 300 18.55 46.15 0.73
CA ASP A 300 17.58 47.21 0.44
C ASP A 300 16.21 46.99 1.15
N GLY A 301 16.08 45.91 1.93
CA GLY A 301 14.85 45.53 2.62
C GLY A 301 13.79 44.89 1.70
N ALA A 302 14.02 44.81 0.40
CA ALA A 302 13.07 44.32 -0.60
C ALA A 302 13.60 43.15 -1.43
N THR A 303 14.87 43.20 -1.82
CA THR A 303 15.53 42.17 -2.61
C THR A 303 15.87 40.95 -1.72
N ALA A 304 15.22 39.80 -2.00
CA ALA A 304 15.34 38.62 -1.17
C ALA A 304 16.49 37.70 -1.60
N ASN A 305 17.18 37.14 -0.62
CA ASN A 305 17.84 35.85 -0.69
C ASN A 305 16.77 34.75 -0.54
N THR A 306 16.97 33.59 -1.14
CA THR A 306 16.02 32.49 -1.05
C THR A 306 16.69 31.18 -0.63
N LEU A 307 16.02 30.47 0.27
CA LEU A 307 16.40 29.12 0.69
C LEU A 307 15.25 28.16 0.40
N ARG A 308 15.56 26.88 0.32
CA ARG A 308 14.56 25.81 0.22
C ARG A 308 14.79 24.83 1.36
N ALA A 309 13.76 24.64 2.17
CA ALA A 309 13.71 23.59 3.18
C ALA A 309 12.96 22.37 2.65
N ARG A 310 13.37 21.18 3.07
CA ARG A 310 12.66 19.93 2.81
C ARG A 310 12.36 19.24 4.13
N VAL A 311 11.09 18.86 4.30
CA VAL A 311 10.59 18.14 5.47
C VAL A 311 10.25 16.72 5.09
N THR A 312 10.73 15.76 5.86
CA THR A 312 10.44 14.33 5.69
C THR A 312 10.10 13.71 7.04
N ASP A 313 9.53 12.51 7.00
CA ASP A 313 9.46 11.63 8.17
C ASP A 313 10.81 10.98 8.47
N ALA A 314 10.82 10.05 9.44
CA ALA A 314 12.03 9.33 9.85
C ALA A 314 12.63 8.49 8.71
N PHE A 315 11.81 8.01 7.78
CA PHE A 315 12.20 7.14 6.66
C PHE A 315 12.51 7.91 5.38
N GLY A 316 12.34 9.24 5.38
CA GLY A 316 12.65 10.09 4.22
C GLY A 316 11.46 10.35 3.31
N ASN A 317 10.25 9.94 3.69
CA ASN A 317 9.04 10.26 2.94
C ASN A 317 8.73 11.75 3.07
N ALA A 318 8.42 12.39 1.95
CA ALA A 318 8.07 13.80 1.91
C ALA A 318 6.79 14.09 2.72
N LEU A 319 6.82 15.17 3.50
CA LEU A 319 5.69 15.59 4.32
C LEU A 319 5.11 16.90 3.80
N ALA A 320 3.96 16.82 3.16
CA ALA A 320 3.17 17.95 2.71
C ALA A 320 2.40 18.60 3.85
N GLY A 321 2.11 19.91 3.72
CA GLY A 321 1.24 20.64 4.65
C GLY A 321 1.82 20.85 6.05
N GLN A 322 3.14 20.64 6.24
CA GLN A 322 3.78 20.82 7.54
C GLN A 322 4.14 22.29 7.76
N THR A 323 3.82 22.78 8.93
CA THR A 323 4.22 24.13 9.35
C THR A 323 5.65 24.10 9.88
N VAL A 324 6.54 24.83 9.23
CA VAL A 324 7.94 25.01 9.59
C VAL A 324 8.12 26.39 10.18
N SER A 325 8.73 26.50 11.37
CA SER A 325 9.12 27.76 11.97
C SER A 325 10.42 28.23 11.35
N VAL A 326 10.50 29.54 11.08
CA VAL A 326 11.68 30.18 10.48
C VAL A 326 12.11 31.37 11.32
N LEU A 327 13.40 31.44 11.59
CA LEU A 327 14.05 32.59 12.27
C LEU A 327 15.25 33.04 11.44
N ALA A 328 15.49 34.32 11.44
CA ALA A 328 16.72 34.92 10.90
C ALA A 328 17.32 35.89 11.91
N ASP A 329 18.63 35.96 11.95
CA ASP A 329 19.36 36.89 12.78
C ASP A 329 19.83 38.15 12.01
N ASN A 330 20.69 38.96 12.64
CA ASN A 330 21.32 40.15 12.07
C ASN A 330 20.31 41.13 11.44
N GLY A 331 19.10 41.26 12.00
CA GLY A 331 18.07 42.19 11.50
C GLY A 331 17.42 41.76 10.18
N ALA A 332 17.69 40.56 9.69
CA ALA A 332 17.00 40.03 8.52
C ALA A 332 15.54 39.67 8.84
N THR A 333 14.68 39.84 7.86
CA THR A 333 13.24 39.63 7.96
C THR A 333 12.83 38.38 7.16
N VAL A 334 12.05 37.52 7.79
CA VAL A 334 11.46 36.30 7.23
C VAL A 334 10.01 36.19 7.65
N SER A 335 9.22 35.38 6.92
CA SER A 335 7.96 34.88 7.44
C SER A 335 8.23 33.93 8.60
N PRO A 336 7.65 34.13 9.80
CA PRO A 336 7.98 33.30 10.97
C PRO A 336 7.56 31.83 10.83
N THR A 337 6.62 31.57 9.93
CA THR A 337 6.18 30.22 9.57
C THR A 337 5.95 30.10 8.07
N VAL A 338 6.25 28.91 7.53
CA VAL A 338 6.00 28.51 6.14
C VAL A 338 5.39 27.11 6.11
N ILE A 339 4.69 26.77 5.02
CA ILE A 339 4.00 25.46 4.90
C ILE A 339 4.57 24.71 3.71
N THR A 340 4.90 23.42 3.92
CA THR A 340 5.47 22.57 2.87
C THR A 340 4.45 22.21 1.79
N GLY A 341 4.91 22.22 0.53
CA GLY A 341 4.16 21.75 -0.64
C GLY A 341 4.03 20.22 -0.70
N PRO A 342 3.39 19.69 -1.75
CA PRO A 342 3.14 18.25 -1.92
C PRO A 342 4.41 17.38 -1.94
N ASP A 343 5.53 17.93 -2.35
CA ASP A 343 6.85 17.28 -2.40
C ASP A 343 7.64 17.40 -1.08
N GLY A 344 7.01 17.96 -0.04
CA GLY A 344 7.64 18.22 1.25
C GLY A 344 8.59 19.39 1.25
N THR A 345 8.68 20.19 0.18
CA THR A 345 9.58 21.35 0.11
C THR A 345 8.84 22.66 0.34
N VAL A 346 9.57 23.69 0.75
CA VAL A 346 9.07 25.07 0.87
C VAL A 346 10.18 26.06 0.60
N GLU A 347 9.89 27.12 -0.13
CA GLU A 347 10.82 28.25 -0.30
C GLU A 347 10.65 29.27 0.83
N ILE A 348 11.80 29.82 1.25
CA ILE A 348 11.92 30.81 2.30
C ILE A 348 12.59 32.03 1.69
N SER A 349 11.88 33.16 1.70
CA SER A 349 12.41 34.44 1.28
C SER A 349 12.91 35.23 2.49
N VAL A 350 14.14 35.72 2.41
CA VAL A 350 14.82 36.50 3.45
C VAL A 350 15.22 37.84 2.89
N THR A 351 14.86 38.94 3.54
CA THR A 351 15.25 40.28 3.18
C THR A 351 15.99 40.93 4.34
N SER A 352 16.86 41.92 4.07
CA SER A 352 17.54 42.67 5.10
C SER A 352 17.82 44.12 4.67
N GLN A 353 17.82 45.04 5.61
CA GLN A 353 18.39 46.38 5.45
C GLN A 353 19.82 46.49 5.96
N THR A 354 20.32 45.42 6.59
CA THR A 354 21.67 45.32 7.14
C THR A 354 22.51 44.42 6.26
N ALA A 355 23.64 44.95 5.75
CA ALA A 355 24.61 44.15 5.02
C ALA A 355 25.40 43.24 5.98
N GLY A 356 25.77 42.06 5.48
CA GLY A 356 26.51 41.09 6.27
C GLY A 356 25.87 39.69 6.18
N ILE A 357 26.30 38.78 7.00
CA ILE A 357 25.83 37.42 7.07
C ILE A 357 24.66 37.35 8.04
N SER A 358 23.58 36.70 7.60
CA SER A 358 22.43 36.34 8.43
C SER A 358 22.24 34.81 8.45
N ALA A 359 22.22 34.24 9.64
CA ALA A 359 21.88 32.83 9.82
C ALA A 359 20.34 32.66 9.78
N VAL A 360 19.88 31.84 8.85
CA VAL A 360 18.49 31.45 8.72
C VAL A 360 18.29 30.06 9.31
N THR A 361 17.50 29.97 10.36
CA THR A 361 17.23 28.73 11.10
C THR A 361 15.79 28.29 10.83
N VAL A 362 15.61 27.03 10.41
CA VAL A 362 14.32 26.39 10.25
C VAL A 362 14.15 25.29 11.29
N SER A 363 12.92 25.13 11.78
CA SER A 363 12.64 24.13 12.80
C SER A 363 11.23 23.53 12.66
N ILE A 364 11.15 22.24 12.96
CA ILE A 364 9.90 21.49 13.11
C ILE A 364 10.10 20.43 14.19
N ASN A 365 9.17 20.30 15.11
CA ASN A 365 9.31 19.41 16.27
C ASN A 365 10.65 19.69 16.98
N ASN A 366 11.50 18.67 17.13
CA ASN A 366 12.84 18.79 17.73
C ASN A 366 13.97 18.83 16.69
N SER A 367 13.63 18.99 15.41
CA SER A 367 14.59 19.06 14.31
C SER A 367 14.84 20.50 13.91
N THR A 368 16.11 20.90 13.83
CA THR A 368 16.55 22.23 13.40
C THR A 368 17.69 22.11 12.41
N LEU A 369 17.70 22.98 11.40
CA LEU A 369 18.85 23.24 10.53
C LEU A 369 19.02 24.75 10.36
N SER A 370 20.25 25.17 10.14
CA SER A 370 20.62 26.58 9.91
C SER A 370 21.53 26.70 8.70
N GLN A 371 21.32 27.75 7.90
CA GLN A 371 22.19 28.13 6.78
C GLN A 371 22.40 29.63 6.77
N ASN A 372 23.58 30.04 6.32
CA ASN A 372 23.94 31.44 6.19
C ASN A 372 23.54 31.97 4.81
N VAL A 373 23.00 33.18 4.79
CA VAL A 373 22.84 33.99 3.59
C VAL A 373 23.54 35.33 3.79
N THR A 374 23.99 35.92 2.70
CA THR A 374 24.80 37.12 2.70
C THR A 374 24.02 38.26 2.05
N PHE A 375 24.01 39.43 2.69
CA PHE A 375 23.48 40.66 2.12
C PHE A 375 24.61 41.62 1.82
N ILE A 376 24.59 42.25 0.63
CA ILE A 376 25.60 43.24 0.23
C ILE A 376 25.00 44.65 0.34
N ALA A 377 25.85 45.61 0.72
CA ALA A 377 25.43 47.01 0.76
C ALA A 377 25.08 47.55 -0.65
N ASP A 378 24.09 48.43 -0.73
CA ASP A 378 23.61 48.99 -2.02
C ASP A 378 24.45 50.17 -2.49
N VAL A 379 25.41 49.90 -3.35
CA VAL A 379 26.29 50.93 -3.92
C VAL A 379 25.57 52.03 -4.71
N ARG A 380 24.32 51.73 -5.21
CA ARG A 380 23.54 52.70 -5.98
C ARG A 380 23.02 53.85 -5.12
N THR A 381 22.88 53.61 -3.84
CA THR A 381 22.38 54.60 -2.88
C THR A 381 23.51 55.20 -2.02
N ALA A 382 24.76 55.06 -2.50
CA ALA A 382 25.92 55.59 -1.80
C ALA A 382 25.78 57.09 -1.49
N LYS A 383 26.02 57.44 -0.22
CA LYS A 383 25.98 58.79 0.29
C LYS A 383 27.13 59.05 1.27
N ILE A 384 27.52 60.29 1.37
CA ILE A 384 28.39 60.72 2.48
C ILE A 384 27.56 60.72 3.76
N ALA A 385 27.85 59.80 4.66
CA ALA A 385 27.17 59.67 5.96
C ALA A 385 27.77 60.60 7.01
N GLU A 386 29.09 60.78 6.94
CA GLU A 386 29.83 61.58 7.90
C GLU A 386 31.08 62.18 7.24
N LEU A 387 31.36 63.42 7.58
CA LEU A 387 32.64 64.13 7.33
C LEU A 387 33.09 64.81 8.62
N VAL A 388 34.19 64.35 9.19
CA VAL A 388 34.72 64.87 10.47
C VAL A 388 36.16 65.33 10.27
N VAL A 389 36.46 66.46 10.76
CA VAL A 389 37.87 66.97 10.85
C VAL A 389 38.58 66.16 11.94
N SER A 390 39.59 65.41 11.59
CA SER A 390 40.39 64.55 12.49
C SER A 390 41.61 65.26 13.03
N GLN A 391 42.25 66.09 12.18
CA GLN A 391 43.37 66.96 12.56
C GLN A 391 43.18 68.31 11.90
N ASP A 392 43.30 69.33 12.68
CA ASP A 392 43.20 70.75 12.26
C ASP A 392 44.43 71.54 12.70
N ASN A 393 44.55 72.77 12.14
CA ASN A 393 45.60 73.68 12.42
C ASN A 393 47.03 73.24 12.00
N ALA A 394 47.10 72.49 10.85
CA ALA A 394 48.38 72.15 10.23
C ALA A 394 49.09 73.40 9.73
N VAL A 395 50.42 73.31 9.72
CA VAL A 395 51.26 74.40 9.21
C VAL A 395 51.10 74.62 7.74
N ALA A 396 50.92 75.85 7.25
CA ALA A 396 50.78 76.19 5.84
C ALA A 396 52.09 76.15 5.07
N ASP A 397 52.83 75.06 5.20
CA ASP A 397 54.11 74.82 4.58
C ASP A 397 54.04 74.04 3.25
N GLY A 398 52.82 73.68 2.81
CA GLY A 398 52.58 72.85 1.69
C GLY A 398 52.96 71.36 1.91
N ALA A 399 53.44 71.04 3.15
CA ALA A 399 53.87 69.69 3.53
C ALA A 399 53.11 69.11 4.70
N THR A 400 52.77 69.93 5.74
CA THR A 400 52.04 69.53 6.92
C THR A 400 50.54 69.50 6.62
N ALA A 401 49.87 68.33 6.79
CA ALA A 401 48.49 68.12 6.42
C ALA A 401 47.51 68.32 7.59
N ASN A 402 46.40 68.99 7.33
CA ASN A 402 45.12 68.72 8.03
C ASN A 402 44.50 67.46 7.53
N THR A 403 43.76 66.75 8.37
CA THR A 403 43.12 65.52 8.01
C THR A 403 41.60 65.54 8.29
N LEU A 404 40.81 64.99 7.37
CA LEU A 404 39.37 64.78 7.53
C LEU A 404 39.09 63.33 7.30
N ARG A 405 38.13 62.76 8.04
CA ARG A 405 37.64 61.43 7.84
C ARG A 405 36.25 61.51 7.23
N VAL A 406 36.09 60.81 6.11
CA VAL A 406 34.80 60.63 5.43
C VAL A 406 34.30 59.21 5.68
N ARG A 407 33.03 59.06 5.93
CA ARG A 407 32.35 57.76 5.93
C ARG A 407 31.29 57.73 4.85
N VAL A 408 31.34 56.72 3.99
CA VAL A 408 30.36 56.45 2.95
C VAL A 408 29.51 55.26 3.32
N THR A 409 28.18 55.44 3.26
CA THR A 409 27.22 54.37 3.51
C THR A 409 26.19 54.33 2.40
N ASP A 410 25.42 53.25 2.32
CA ASP A 410 24.19 53.19 1.56
C ASP A 410 23.04 53.96 2.26
N ALA A 411 21.82 53.86 1.73
CA ALA A 411 20.65 54.55 2.30
C ALA A 411 20.34 54.08 3.72
N PHE A 412 20.67 52.84 4.07
CA PHE A 412 20.35 52.20 5.35
C PHE A 412 21.51 52.29 6.36
N GLY A 413 22.63 52.90 5.98
CA GLY A 413 23.77 53.07 6.88
C GLY A 413 24.82 51.96 6.80
N ASN A 414 24.70 51.01 5.88
CA ASN A 414 25.72 49.99 5.65
C ASN A 414 26.95 50.63 5.04
N ALA A 415 28.11 50.28 5.59
CA ALA A 415 29.39 50.77 5.10
C ALA A 415 29.64 50.34 3.66
N LEU A 416 30.10 51.26 2.84
CA LEU A 416 30.42 51.03 1.44
C LEU A 416 31.92 51.12 1.21
N ALA A 417 32.51 49.98 0.99
CA ALA A 417 33.91 49.86 0.61
C ALA A 417 34.11 50.17 -0.86
N GLY A 418 35.31 50.56 -1.23
CA GLY A 418 35.70 50.73 -2.61
C GLY A 418 35.01 51.86 -3.36
N GLN A 419 34.31 52.74 -2.68
CA GLN A 419 33.63 53.87 -3.31
C GLN A 419 34.61 55.01 -3.59
N THR A 420 34.50 55.58 -4.80
CA THR A 420 35.24 56.80 -5.14
C THR A 420 34.51 58.02 -4.65
N VAL A 421 35.11 58.74 -3.75
CA VAL A 421 34.65 60.01 -3.24
C VAL A 421 35.41 61.13 -3.95
N SER A 422 34.74 62.03 -4.58
CA SER A 422 35.32 63.25 -5.12
C SER A 422 35.61 64.23 -3.99
N VAL A 423 36.78 64.83 -4.00
CA VAL A 423 37.19 65.82 -2.99
C VAL A 423 37.56 67.11 -3.66
N LEU A 424 37.07 68.18 -3.13
CA LEU A 424 37.41 69.54 -3.55
C LEU A 424 37.84 70.34 -2.33
N ALA A 425 39.00 70.94 -2.40
CA ALA A 425 39.48 71.90 -1.39
C ALA A 425 39.45 73.32 -1.95
N GLY A 426 38.98 74.26 -1.12
CA GLY A 426 38.94 75.66 -1.47
C GLY A 426 40.20 76.41 -1.04
N ASN A 427 40.25 77.72 -1.28
CA ASN A 427 41.25 78.65 -0.81
C ASN A 427 42.71 78.22 -1.14
N GLY A 428 42.96 77.69 -2.31
CA GLY A 428 44.29 77.26 -2.74
C GLY A 428 44.91 76.08 -2.00
N ALA A 429 44.13 75.42 -1.15
CA ALA A 429 44.52 74.17 -0.56
C ALA A 429 44.54 73.06 -1.58
N THR A 430 45.46 72.17 -1.43
CA THR A 430 45.67 71.05 -2.31
C THR A 430 45.25 69.73 -1.62
N THR A 431 44.45 68.95 -2.32
CA THR A 431 44.02 67.63 -1.89
C THR A 431 43.91 66.69 -3.09
N ALA A 432 43.85 65.42 -2.89
CA ALA A 432 43.46 64.49 -3.92
C ALA A 432 42.03 64.79 -4.41
N PRO A 433 41.80 64.86 -5.72
CA PRO A 433 40.48 65.11 -6.25
C PRO A 433 39.49 63.95 -5.99
N THR A 434 40.03 62.72 -5.73
CA THR A 434 39.25 61.55 -5.38
C THR A 434 39.97 60.71 -4.32
N VAL A 435 39.17 60.11 -3.44
CA VAL A 435 39.62 59.15 -2.45
C VAL A 435 38.75 57.89 -2.53
N THR A 436 39.27 56.76 -2.08
CA THR A 436 38.51 55.48 -2.12
C THR A 436 38.33 54.93 -0.71
N THR A 437 37.05 54.61 -0.38
CA THR A 437 36.69 54.13 0.93
C THR A 437 37.25 52.72 1.19
N GLN A 438 37.57 52.45 2.41
CA GLN A 438 38.04 51.17 2.94
C GLN A 438 36.87 50.26 3.31
N PRO A 439 37.09 48.97 3.73
CA PRO A 439 35.97 48.03 4.03
C PRO A 439 34.99 48.53 5.11
N ASP A 440 35.37 49.42 6.00
CA ASP A 440 34.46 50.04 6.96
C ASP A 440 33.70 51.26 6.40
N GLY A 441 33.88 51.56 5.12
CA GLY A 441 33.29 52.70 4.46
C GLY A 441 33.99 54.02 4.77
N THR A 442 35.08 54.03 5.53
CA THR A 442 35.78 55.29 5.85
C THR A 442 36.98 55.52 4.96
N VAL A 443 37.36 56.78 4.85
CA VAL A 443 38.60 57.19 4.22
C VAL A 443 39.08 58.49 4.83
N GLU A 444 40.36 58.61 4.98
CA GLU A 444 41.02 59.84 5.48
C GLU A 444 41.45 60.72 4.31
N ILE A 445 41.11 61.97 4.36
CA ILE A 445 41.53 63.03 3.42
C ILE A 445 42.56 63.89 4.08
N SER A 446 43.71 63.96 3.45
CA SER A 446 44.73 64.90 3.86
C SER A 446 44.74 66.10 2.95
N VAL A 447 44.79 67.24 3.54
CA VAL A 447 44.75 68.56 2.85
C VAL A 447 46.00 69.35 3.25
N THR A 448 46.68 69.80 2.25
CA THR A 448 47.86 70.70 2.48
C THR A 448 47.60 72.03 1.84
N SER A 449 48.24 73.05 2.35
CA SER A 449 48.20 74.39 1.79
C SER A 449 49.50 75.14 2.02
N GLN A 450 49.85 75.97 1.05
CA GLN A 450 50.91 77.02 1.27
C GLN A 450 50.32 78.33 1.78
N MET A 451 48.97 78.40 1.86
CA MET A 451 48.21 79.54 2.30
C MET A 451 47.61 79.25 3.67
N ALA A 452 47.89 80.14 4.64
CA ALA A 452 47.21 80.13 5.92
C ALA A 452 45.80 80.64 5.79
N GLY A 453 44.90 80.12 6.65
CA GLY A 453 43.47 80.45 6.62
C GLY A 453 42.57 79.21 6.55
N THR A 454 41.26 79.43 6.50
CA THR A 454 40.28 78.36 6.46
C THR A 454 40.03 77.91 4.99
N SER A 455 40.13 76.65 4.77
CA SER A 455 39.76 75.99 3.48
C SER A 455 38.57 75.09 3.70
N ALA A 456 37.51 75.31 2.95
CA ALA A 456 36.38 74.41 2.92
C ALA A 456 36.76 73.18 2.07
N VAL A 457 36.71 72.02 2.68
CA VAL A 457 36.94 70.72 2.03
C VAL A 457 35.58 70.01 1.82
N THR A 458 35.17 69.80 0.57
CA THR A 458 33.94 69.17 0.22
C THR A 458 34.22 67.76 -0.32
N ALA A 459 33.65 66.79 0.32
CA ALA A 459 33.61 65.40 -0.16
C ALA A 459 32.23 65.11 -0.80
N SER A 460 32.22 64.45 -1.96
CA SER A 460 30.98 64.17 -2.70
C SER A 460 31.00 62.80 -3.38
N ILE A 461 29.85 62.13 -3.37
CA ILE A 461 29.59 60.91 -4.10
C ILE A 461 28.14 60.91 -4.57
N ASN A 462 27.91 60.54 -5.82
CA ASN A 462 26.58 60.65 -6.43
C ASN A 462 26.00 62.04 -6.26
N SER A 463 24.78 62.17 -5.69
CA SER A 463 24.15 63.46 -5.36
C SER A 463 24.36 63.92 -3.91
N SER A 464 25.14 63.16 -3.13
CA SER A 464 25.42 63.45 -1.72
C SER A 464 26.74 64.19 -1.57
N SER A 465 26.74 65.28 -0.78
CA SER A 465 27.96 66.01 -0.45
C SER A 465 27.93 66.49 0.99
N GLN A 466 29.09 66.58 1.62
CA GLN A 466 29.31 67.26 2.90
C GLN A 466 30.57 68.10 2.85
N SER A 467 30.60 69.16 3.57
CA SER A 467 31.76 70.07 3.68
C SER A 467 32.20 70.24 5.14
N GLY A 468 33.48 70.28 5.35
CA GLY A 468 34.12 70.62 6.63
C GLY A 468 35.20 71.63 6.40
N ASP A 469 35.37 72.57 7.37
CA ASP A 469 36.38 73.57 7.30
C ASP A 469 37.63 73.14 8.04
N VAL A 470 38.80 73.28 7.39
CA VAL A 470 40.11 73.08 8.00
C VAL A 470 40.91 74.40 8.00
N THR A 471 41.62 74.62 9.03
CA THR A 471 42.42 75.83 9.17
C THR A 471 43.92 75.50 9.05
N PHE A 472 44.63 76.24 8.20
CA PHE A 472 46.03 76.18 8.06
C PHE A 472 46.68 77.34 8.80
N ILE A 473 47.63 77.07 9.66
CA ILE A 473 48.45 78.10 10.31
C ILE A 473 49.74 78.33 9.50
N ALA A 474 50.16 79.56 9.35
CA ALA A 474 51.34 79.92 8.54
C ALA A 474 52.60 79.23 9.01
N ASP A 475 53.29 78.49 8.15
CA ASP A 475 54.57 77.88 8.34
C ASP A 475 55.30 77.68 7.00
N ALA A 476 56.60 77.44 7.09
CA ALA A 476 57.45 77.28 5.91
C ALA A 476 57.41 75.81 5.32
N SER A 477 56.94 74.87 6.04
CA SER A 477 56.88 73.48 5.52
C SER A 477 55.50 73.19 4.94
N THR A 478 55.48 72.56 3.78
CA THR A 478 54.24 72.25 3.00
C THR A 478 54.15 70.79 2.63
N ALA A 479 53.03 70.21 2.90
CA ALA A 479 52.72 68.84 2.45
C ALA A 479 51.39 68.82 1.74
N GLN A 480 51.20 67.89 0.81
CA GLN A 480 49.95 67.78 0.07
C GLN A 480 49.62 66.35 -0.24
N ILE A 481 48.39 66.15 -0.30
CA ILE A 481 47.82 64.88 -0.72
C ILE A 481 47.21 65.01 -2.11
N ALA A 482 47.50 64.08 -2.92
CA ALA A 482 47.11 64.16 -4.32
C ALA A 482 45.88 63.33 -4.70
N ASP A 483 45.78 62.15 -4.13
CA ASP A 483 44.77 61.27 -4.73
C ASP A 483 44.38 60.10 -3.81
N LEU A 484 43.11 59.77 -3.79
CA LEU A 484 42.52 58.56 -3.26
C LEU A 484 41.52 58.03 -4.25
N VAL A 485 41.71 56.80 -4.74
CA VAL A 485 40.93 56.27 -5.85
C VAL A 485 40.28 54.96 -5.48
N VAL A 486 39.01 54.84 -5.80
CA VAL A 486 38.29 53.55 -5.74
C VAL A 486 38.73 52.69 -6.91
N ILE A 487 39.25 51.51 -6.63
CA ILE A 487 39.71 50.58 -7.64
C ILE A 487 38.64 49.51 -7.89
N LYS A 488 37.92 49.09 -6.88
CA LYS A 488 36.89 48.06 -6.97
C LYS A 488 35.75 48.35 -6.00
N ASP A 489 34.51 48.22 -6.52
CA ASP A 489 33.28 48.41 -5.78
C ASP A 489 32.31 47.24 -5.98
N GLY A 490 31.32 47.10 -5.12
CA GLY A 490 30.23 46.12 -5.25
C GLY A 490 30.66 44.68 -4.96
N SER A 491 31.67 44.48 -4.14
CA SER A 491 32.00 43.13 -3.66
C SER A 491 30.90 42.56 -2.77
N GLU A 492 30.60 41.27 -2.96
CA GLU A 492 29.67 40.58 -2.11
C GLU A 492 30.10 40.60 -0.65
N ALA A 493 29.13 40.83 0.26
CA ALA A 493 29.39 40.82 1.67
C ALA A 493 29.48 39.38 2.23
N ASP A 494 30.37 38.59 1.64
CA ASP A 494 30.61 37.18 1.97
C ASP A 494 31.72 36.99 3.03
N GLY A 495 32.28 38.12 3.53
CA GLY A 495 33.40 38.12 4.48
C GLY A 495 34.75 37.74 3.88
N SER A 496 34.81 37.45 2.56
CA SER A 496 36.05 37.06 1.88
C SER A 496 36.40 37.93 0.69
N THR A 497 35.45 38.57 0.07
CA THR A 497 35.65 39.42 -1.10
C THR A 497 35.89 40.88 -0.68
N ALA A 498 37.09 41.38 -0.83
CA ALA A 498 37.47 42.75 -0.44
C ALA A 498 37.26 43.74 -1.59
N ASN A 499 36.81 44.94 -1.23
CA ASN A 499 36.94 46.14 -2.04
C ASN A 499 38.28 46.84 -1.73
N THR A 500 38.83 47.58 -2.67
CA THR A 500 40.13 48.19 -2.55
C THR A 500 40.14 49.69 -2.76
N LEU A 501 40.88 50.37 -1.90
CA LEU A 501 41.15 51.81 -1.94
C LEU A 501 42.60 52.07 -2.30
N ARG A 502 42.82 53.16 -2.97
CA ARG A 502 44.15 53.72 -3.17
C ARG A 502 44.16 55.21 -2.86
N ALA A 503 44.97 55.62 -1.87
CA ALA A 503 45.20 57.02 -1.53
C ALA A 503 46.45 57.56 -2.23
N ARG A 504 46.44 58.85 -2.63
CA ARG A 504 47.56 59.54 -3.20
C ARG A 504 47.80 60.84 -2.42
N VAL A 505 49.02 61.06 -1.95
CA VAL A 505 49.46 62.27 -1.21
C VAL A 505 50.49 63.03 -2.02
N THR A 506 50.39 64.36 -2.03
CA THR A 506 51.34 65.21 -2.71
C THR A 506 51.97 66.23 -1.72
N ASP A 507 53.07 66.79 -2.07
CA ASP A 507 53.68 67.91 -1.37
C ASP A 507 53.03 69.29 -1.72
N ALA A 508 53.48 70.39 -1.16
CA ALA A 508 52.92 71.70 -1.43
C ALA A 508 53.05 72.18 -2.87
N PHE A 509 53.88 71.51 -3.62
CA PHE A 509 54.12 71.80 -5.01
C PHE A 509 53.36 70.90 -5.93
N GLY A 510 52.45 70.08 -5.37
CA GLY A 510 51.61 69.17 -6.15
C GLY A 510 52.20 67.80 -6.44
N ASN A 511 53.40 67.47 -5.89
CA ASN A 511 54.00 66.15 -6.11
C ASN A 511 53.28 65.08 -5.25
N ALA A 512 53.01 64.02 -5.87
CA ALA A 512 52.37 62.88 -5.21
C ALA A 512 53.30 62.28 -4.13
N LEU A 513 52.76 62.04 -2.92
CA LEU A 513 53.45 61.37 -1.83
C LEU A 513 52.98 59.92 -1.75
N ALA A 514 53.91 59.00 -2.04
CA ALA A 514 53.62 57.55 -1.94
C ALA A 514 53.71 57.10 -0.46
N GLY A 515 53.03 56.02 -0.10
CA GLY A 515 53.15 55.36 1.20
C GLY A 515 52.27 55.94 2.30
N GLN A 516 51.29 56.79 2.03
CA GLN A 516 50.31 57.24 3.03
C GLN A 516 49.32 56.14 3.34
N THR A 517 49.16 55.82 4.61
CA THR A 517 48.23 54.78 5.06
C THR A 517 46.83 55.35 5.10
N VAL A 518 45.99 54.73 4.39
CA VAL A 518 44.52 54.96 4.44
C VAL A 518 43.89 53.86 5.27
N SER A 519 43.30 54.23 6.39
CA SER A 519 42.62 53.30 7.29
C SER A 519 41.18 53.12 6.88
N VAL A 520 40.78 51.89 6.79
CA VAL A 520 39.39 51.54 6.53
C VAL A 520 38.91 50.65 7.66
N THR A 521 37.75 50.93 8.21
CA THR A 521 37.14 50.09 9.23
C THR A 521 35.75 49.68 8.79
N ALA A 522 35.39 48.48 9.08
CA ALA A 522 34.08 47.98 8.75
C ALA A 522 33.22 47.79 9.97
N ASP A 523 31.97 48.15 9.84
CA ASP A 523 30.90 47.77 10.72
C ASP A 523 30.40 46.36 10.37
N ASN A 524 29.64 45.76 11.26
CA ASN A 524 28.76 44.67 10.92
C ASN A 524 29.48 43.34 10.52
N GLY A 525 30.66 43.11 11.09
CA GLY A 525 31.37 41.84 10.93
C GLY A 525 32.04 41.59 9.57
N ALA A 526 32.19 42.63 8.72
CA ALA A 526 33.00 42.49 7.52
C ALA A 526 34.46 42.32 7.83
N THR A 527 35.14 41.39 7.19
CA THR A 527 36.57 41.13 7.39
C THR A 527 37.39 41.98 6.44
N LEU A 528 38.36 42.72 6.96
CA LEU A 528 39.25 43.53 6.16
C LEU A 528 40.44 42.73 5.64
N SER A 529 40.78 42.89 4.35
CA SER A 529 42.13 42.57 3.91
C SER A 529 43.13 43.48 4.62
N PRO A 530 44.30 42.95 5.05
CA PRO A 530 45.31 43.78 5.63
C PRO A 530 45.66 44.90 4.65
N THR A 531 45.82 46.08 5.20
CA THR A 531 46.22 47.32 4.50
C THR A 531 47.41 47.11 3.56
N VAL A 532 47.27 47.61 2.38
CA VAL A 532 48.38 47.73 1.44
C VAL A 532 49.21 48.92 1.75
#